data_db38136f1d3c50891d9b1c2751d7abb1
#
_entry.id   db38136f1d3c50891d9b1c2751d7abb1
#
_cell.length_a   1.000
_cell.length_b   1.000
_cell.length_c   1.000
_cell.angle_alpha   90.00
_cell.angle_beta   90.00
_cell.angle_gamma   90.00
#
_symmetry.space_group_name_H-M   'P 1'
#
loop_
_entity.id
_entity.type
_entity.pdbx_description
1 polymer ?
#
loop_
_entity_poly.entity_id
_entity_poly.type
_entity_poly.pdbx_seq_one_letter_code
_entity_poly.pdbx_strand_id
1 'polypeptide(L)'
;VALLPINIPDNLPATEALKHENIFYMTDATAAHQDIRPLRIAILNLMPKKIETETQILRLLSNSPIQVDIEFLQTASHVSKNTPISHLNKFYTTFDNVKNERFDGLIITGAPVEQMEFEDVDYWKELCEVMDWSLTNVFSTFHICWGAQAGLYYHYGIPKYGLKEKMFGVFPHVIEMPYHPLVRGFDEKFFVPHSRHTEVRREDIEKISSLEILTSSPISGVHIVGDKSHRLFFVTGHSEYDRFTLRDEYMRDYDKGLPIKKPYNYFPYDDVGQPPHFNWRCHANMMFSNWVNYCVYQETPYDLGNLEPIKIEK
;
A
#
# COMPACT_ATOMS: atom_id res chain seq x y z
N VAL A 1 5.21 26.49 16.07
CA VAL A 1 4.04 25.68 15.74
C VAL A 1 4.55 24.46 15.00
N ALA A 2 4.45 23.27 15.61
CA ALA A 2 4.84 22.03 14.94
C ALA A 2 3.79 21.74 13.86
N LEU A 3 4.23 21.67 12.61
CA LEU A 3 3.43 21.15 11.53
C LEU A 3 3.28 19.65 11.77
N LEU A 4 2.08 19.18 12.01
CA LEU A 4 1.80 17.77 12.24
C LEU A 4 1.38 17.12 10.91
N PRO A 5 1.98 15.99 10.54
CA PRO A 5 1.92 15.48 9.18
C PRO A 5 0.66 14.70 8.83
N ILE A 6 -0.13 14.20 9.79
CA ILE A 6 -1.27 13.33 9.50
C ILE A 6 -2.46 13.65 10.40
N ASN A 7 -3.64 13.81 9.78
CA ASN A 7 -4.92 13.90 10.47
C ASN A 7 -5.61 12.53 10.47
N ILE A 8 -6.06 12.10 11.61
CA ILE A 8 -6.72 10.82 11.79
C ILE A 8 -7.96 10.97 12.66
N PRO A 9 -8.98 10.10 12.48
CA PRO A 9 -10.19 10.14 13.27
C PRO A 9 -9.93 10.08 14.78
N ASP A 10 -10.69 10.83 15.54
CA ASP A 10 -10.60 10.81 17.00
C ASP A 10 -10.80 9.39 17.54
N ASN A 11 -9.95 8.99 18.47
CA ASN A 11 -9.96 7.67 19.13
C ASN A 11 -9.75 6.47 18.19
N LEU A 12 -9.06 6.65 17.09
CA LEU A 12 -8.59 5.52 16.26
C LEU A 12 -7.60 4.66 17.06
N PRO A 13 -7.71 3.32 17.12
CA PRO A 13 -6.78 2.46 17.86
C PRO A 13 -5.30 2.63 17.48
N ALA A 14 -5.02 2.96 16.22
CA ALA A 14 -3.67 3.25 15.76
C ALA A 14 -2.97 4.39 16.54
N THR A 15 -3.72 5.33 17.14
CA THR A 15 -3.15 6.45 17.90
C THR A 15 -2.27 5.99 19.07
N GLU A 16 -2.61 4.88 19.72
CA GLU A 16 -1.82 4.32 20.83
C GLU A 16 -0.42 3.90 20.34
N ALA A 17 -0.35 3.21 19.20
CA ALA A 17 0.91 2.78 18.61
C ALA A 17 1.75 3.99 18.14
N LEU A 18 1.13 4.93 17.43
CA LEU A 18 1.81 6.14 16.92
C LEU A 18 2.39 6.97 18.07
N LYS A 19 1.61 7.16 19.16
CA LYS A 19 2.05 7.87 20.36
C LYS A 19 3.22 7.17 21.06
N HIS A 20 3.15 5.85 21.22
CA HIS A 20 4.22 5.06 21.82
C HIS A 20 5.54 5.15 21.02
N GLU A 21 5.44 5.29 19.70
CA GLU A 21 6.58 5.38 18.78
C GLU A 21 7.09 6.84 18.58
N ASN A 22 6.54 7.83 19.32
CA ASN A 22 6.80 9.26 19.15
C ASN A 22 6.56 9.76 17.71
N ILE A 23 5.59 9.19 17.04
CA ILE A 23 5.16 9.63 15.70
C ILE A 23 4.11 10.72 15.86
N PHE A 24 4.35 11.85 15.23
CA PHE A 24 3.42 12.98 15.28
C PHE A 24 2.18 12.72 14.44
N TYR A 25 1.03 12.97 15.01
CA TYR A 25 -0.26 12.92 14.34
C TYR A 25 -1.17 14.04 14.88
N MET A 26 -2.21 14.34 14.14
CA MET A 26 -3.26 15.29 14.52
C MET A 26 -4.60 14.57 14.50
N THR A 27 -5.49 14.88 15.44
CA THR A 27 -6.85 14.41 15.38
C THR A 27 -7.73 15.43 14.66
N ASP A 28 -8.89 14.99 14.16
CA ASP A 28 -9.85 15.86 13.47
C ASP A 28 -10.20 17.11 14.28
N ALA A 29 -10.37 16.95 15.60
CA ALA A 29 -10.65 18.06 16.49
C ALA A 29 -9.53 19.10 16.55
N THR A 30 -8.26 18.68 16.42
CA THR A 30 -7.11 19.59 16.44
C THR A 30 -6.91 20.25 15.08
N ALA A 31 -7.13 19.50 13.99
CA ALA A 31 -6.98 19.97 12.61
C ALA A 31 -7.96 21.08 12.24
N ALA A 32 -9.17 21.04 12.76
CA ALA A 32 -10.24 22.03 12.49
C ALA A 32 -9.85 23.51 12.81
N HIS A 33 -8.74 23.73 13.47
CA HIS A 33 -8.25 25.06 13.85
C HIS A 33 -7.08 25.57 12.99
N GLN A 34 -6.75 24.88 11.88
CA GLN A 34 -5.65 25.28 11.00
C GLN A 34 -6.13 25.75 9.62
N ASP A 35 -5.53 26.81 9.11
CA ASP A 35 -5.85 27.42 7.80
C ASP A 35 -4.92 26.86 6.71
N ILE A 36 -4.82 25.52 6.61
CA ILE A 36 -4.01 24.81 5.62
C ILE A 36 -4.91 23.78 4.92
N ARG A 37 -4.83 23.72 3.58
CA ARG A 37 -5.49 22.61 2.87
C ARG A 37 -4.65 21.34 3.03
N PRO A 38 -5.07 20.38 3.84
CA PRO A 38 -4.40 19.08 3.91
C PRO A 38 -4.61 18.29 2.62
N LEU A 39 -3.70 17.37 2.32
CA LEU A 39 -3.93 16.37 1.29
C LEU A 39 -4.99 15.38 1.78
N ARG A 40 -5.96 15.07 0.93
CA ARG A 40 -6.96 14.03 1.21
C ARG A 40 -6.49 12.70 0.62
N ILE A 41 -6.21 11.72 1.47
CA ILE A 41 -5.81 10.37 1.05
C ILE A 41 -6.84 9.36 1.52
N ALA A 42 -7.45 8.65 0.55
CA ALA A 42 -8.31 7.51 0.84
C ALA A 42 -7.46 6.23 0.94
N ILE A 43 -7.85 5.30 1.82
CA ILE A 43 -7.20 4.00 1.97
C ILE A 43 -8.27 2.91 1.86
N LEU A 44 -8.36 2.25 0.70
CA LEU A 44 -9.18 1.05 0.54
C LEU A 44 -8.44 -0.14 1.15
N ASN A 45 -8.83 -0.47 2.37
CA ASN A 45 -8.19 -1.51 3.15
C ASN A 45 -8.89 -2.87 2.95
N LEU A 46 -8.29 -3.70 2.08
CA LEU A 46 -8.78 -5.05 1.76
C LEU A 46 -8.19 -6.14 2.67
N MET A 47 -7.25 -5.76 3.57
CA MET A 47 -6.61 -6.71 4.47
C MET A 47 -7.58 -7.21 5.55
N PRO A 48 -7.45 -8.49 5.98
CA PRO A 48 -8.35 -9.07 6.98
C PRO A 48 -8.14 -8.48 8.39
N LYS A 49 -6.91 -8.13 8.75
CA LYS A 49 -6.54 -7.50 10.02
C LYS A 49 -6.43 -5.98 9.84
N LYS A 50 -7.57 -5.31 9.64
CA LYS A 50 -7.60 -3.89 9.27
C LYS A 50 -6.85 -2.98 10.24
N ILE A 51 -7.02 -3.16 11.55
CA ILE A 51 -6.38 -2.34 12.61
C ILE A 51 -4.85 -2.41 12.53
N GLU A 52 -4.30 -3.59 12.25
CA GLU A 52 -2.85 -3.77 12.07
C GLU A 52 -2.37 -3.02 10.82
N THR A 53 -3.06 -3.19 9.71
CA THR A 53 -2.75 -2.52 8.44
C THR A 53 -2.89 -0.99 8.53
N GLU A 54 -3.91 -0.48 9.23
CA GLU A 54 -4.06 0.95 9.54
C GLU A 54 -2.79 1.49 10.19
N THR A 55 -2.35 0.84 11.28
CA THR A 55 -1.16 1.27 12.02
C THR A 55 0.08 1.27 11.13
N GLN A 56 0.26 0.23 10.31
CA GLN A 56 1.40 0.08 9.41
C GLN A 56 1.45 1.20 8.36
N ILE A 57 0.34 1.48 7.69
CA ILE A 57 0.27 2.51 6.65
C ILE A 57 0.37 3.91 7.26
N LEU A 58 -0.35 4.18 8.35
CA LEU A 58 -0.33 5.48 9.01
C LEU A 58 1.06 5.86 9.50
N ARG A 59 1.83 4.90 10.02
CA ARG A 59 3.23 5.10 10.43
C ARG A 59 4.11 5.59 9.28
N LEU A 60 3.90 5.07 8.07
CA LEU A 60 4.66 5.48 6.88
C LEU A 60 4.22 6.84 6.34
N LEU A 61 2.91 7.09 6.28
CA LEU A 61 2.37 8.37 5.82
C LEU A 61 2.73 9.52 6.77
N SER A 62 2.81 9.25 8.08
CA SER A 62 3.16 10.27 9.08
C SER A 62 4.64 10.69 9.07
N ASN A 63 5.50 10.01 8.30
CA ASN A 63 6.90 10.39 8.14
C ASN A 63 7.12 11.48 7.06
N SER A 64 6.23 12.45 7.01
CA SER A 64 6.25 13.61 6.11
C SER A 64 5.82 14.87 6.86
N PRO A 65 6.37 16.04 6.56
CA PRO A 65 5.90 17.30 7.14
C PRO A 65 4.58 17.81 6.51
N ILE A 66 4.08 17.13 5.48
CA ILE A 66 2.87 17.51 4.77
C ILE A 66 1.67 17.00 5.54
N GLN A 67 0.69 17.86 5.76
CA GLN A 67 -0.55 17.49 6.44
C GLN A 67 -1.41 16.63 5.52
N VAL A 68 -1.90 15.50 6.05
CA VAL A 68 -2.71 14.53 5.32
C VAL A 68 -3.95 14.16 6.13
N ASP A 69 -5.11 14.32 5.53
CA ASP A 69 -6.40 13.81 6.03
C ASP A 69 -6.64 12.41 5.49
N ILE A 70 -6.90 11.46 6.38
CA ILE A 70 -7.08 10.05 6.02
C ILE A 70 -8.54 9.67 6.07
N GLU A 71 -9.00 9.02 5.00
CA GLU A 71 -10.31 8.41 4.93
C GLU A 71 -10.20 6.91 4.64
N PHE A 72 -10.66 6.07 5.59
CA PHE A 72 -10.63 4.62 5.42
C PHE A 72 -11.86 4.14 4.68
N LEU A 73 -11.61 3.36 3.60
CA LEU A 73 -12.65 2.73 2.80
C LEU A 73 -12.65 1.21 3.01
N GLN A 74 -13.84 0.65 3.06
CA GLN A 74 -14.07 -0.80 3.00
C GLN A 74 -15.02 -1.13 1.86
N THR A 75 -14.96 -2.36 1.38
CA THR A 75 -15.93 -2.88 0.42
C THR A 75 -17.29 -3.10 1.10
N ALA A 76 -18.37 -2.70 0.43
CA ALA A 76 -19.73 -2.94 0.89
C ALA A 76 -20.17 -4.39 0.60
N SER A 77 -19.65 -4.98 -0.46
CA SER A 77 -19.97 -6.34 -0.94
C SER A 77 -19.33 -7.46 -0.13
N HIS A 78 -18.36 -7.14 0.79
CA HIS A 78 -17.68 -8.13 1.60
C HIS A 78 -17.72 -7.78 3.10
N VAL A 79 -18.08 -8.76 3.92
CA VAL A 79 -18.11 -8.60 5.39
C VAL A 79 -16.77 -9.04 5.98
N SER A 80 -16.03 -8.12 6.59
CA SER A 80 -14.79 -8.43 7.30
C SER A 80 -15.05 -9.33 8.50
N LYS A 81 -14.35 -10.48 8.57
CA LYS A 81 -14.51 -11.47 9.65
C LYS A 81 -13.56 -11.24 10.83
N ASN A 82 -12.46 -10.52 10.61
CA ASN A 82 -11.36 -10.39 11.58
C ASN A 82 -11.24 -8.99 12.19
N THR A 83 -12.18 -8.09 11.88
CA THR A 83 -12.23 -6.74 12.43
C THR A 83 -13.59 -6.52 13.10
N PRO A 84 -13.64 -6.00 14.32
CA PRO A 84 -14.91 -5.74 15.01
C PRO A 84 -15.81 -4.79 14.22
N ILE A 85 -17.09 -5.11 14.13
CA ILE A 85 -18.06 -4.30 13.38
C ILE A 85 -18.18 -2.88 13.94
N SER A 86 -18.02 -2.72 15.26
CA SER A 86 -18.01 -1.42 15.94
C SER A 86 -16.85 -0.53 15.48
N HIS A 87 -15.69 -1.13 15.18
CA HIS A 87 -14.55 -0.42 14.62
C HIS A 87 -14.84 0.04 13.19
N LEU A 88 -15.38 -0.87 12.35
CA LEU A 88 -15.74 -0.56 10.97
C LEU A 88 -16.76 0.58 10.90
N ASN A 89 -17.84 0.48 11.65
CA ASN A 89 -18.89 1.50 11.66
C ASN A 89 -18.41 2.88 12.15
N LYS A 90 -17.34 2.90 12.95
CA LYS A 90 -16.83 4.16 13.51
C LYS A 90 -15.78 4.83 12.60
N PHE A 91 -14.94 4.06 11.93
CA PHE A 91 -13.75 4.58 11.26
C PHE A 91 -13.72 4.34 9.75
N TYR A 92 -14.63 3.51 9.22
CA TYR A 92 -14.68 3.18 7.80
C TYR A 92 -15.94 3.72 7.15
N THR A 93 -15.80 4.10 5.91
CA THR A 93 -16.92 4.38 5.00
C THR A 93 -16.88 3.43 3.80
N THR A 94 -17.92 3.45 2.97
CA THR A 94 -17.99 2.65 1.74
C THR A 94 -17.81 3.55 0.52
N PHE A 95 -17.46 2.94 -0.61
CA PHE A 95 -17.28 3.64 -1.87
C PHE A 95 -18.49 4.51 -2.26
N ASP A 96 -19.72 4.02 -2.03
CA ASP A 96 -20.94 4.77 -2.35
C ASP A 96 -21.03 6.14 -1.67
N ASN A 97 -20.45 6.29 -0.50
CA ASN A 97 -20.45 7.55 0.23
C ASN A 97 -19.46 8.57 -0.32
N VAL A 98 -18.37 8.11 -0.96
CA VAL A 98 -17.27 8.97 -1.42
C VAL A 98 -17.17 9.09 -2.96
N LYS A 99 -17.98 8.35 -3.73
CA LYS A 99 -17.87 8.28 -5.19
C LYS A 99 -18.03 9.64 -5.91
N ASN A 100 -18.66 10.62 -5.26
CA ASN A 100 -18.80 11.98 -5.79
C ASN A 100 -17.71 12.94 -5.30
N GLU A 101 -16.80 12.45 -4.46
CA GLU A 101 -15.71 13.23 -3.89
C GLU A 101 -14.42 13.05 -4.70
N ARG A 102 -13.46 13.94 -4.44
CA ARG A 102 -12.13 13.91 -5.06
C ARG A 102 -11.06 13.84 -3.99
N PHE A 103 -9.97 13.13 -4.31
CA PHE A 103 -8.85 12.90 -3.42
C PHE A 103 -7.52 13.21 -4.10
N ASP A 104 -6.55 13.62 -3.29
CA ASP A 104 -5.17 13.78 -3.73
C ASP A 104 -4.49 12.42 -3.94
N GLY A 105 -4.80 11.44 -3.08
CA GLY A 105 -4.25 10.10 -3.16
C GLY A 105 -5.24 8.99 -2.79
N LEU A 106 -4.98 7.80 -3.33
CA LEU A 106 -5.66 6.56 -2.95
C LEU A 106 -4.63 5.46 -2.72
N ILE A 107 -4.75 4.74 -1.63
CA ILE A 107 -4.00 3.50 -1.40
C ILE A 107 -4.97 2.33 -1.48
N ILE A 108 -4.67 1.34 -2.34
CA ILE A 108 -5.39 0.07 -2.41
C ILE A 108 -4.47 -1.01 -1.85
N THR A 109 -4.85 -1.61 -0.72
CA THR A 109 -4.00 -2.59 -0.04
C THR A 109 -4.03 -3.97 -0.71
N GLY A 110 -3.17 -4.87 -0.26
CA GLY A 110 -3.26 -6.28 -0.56
C GLY A 110 -4.51 -6.95 0.02
N ALA A 111 -4.73 -8.20 -0.39
CA ALA A 111 -5.78 -9.08 0.13
C ALA A 111 -5.33 -10.54 0.06
N PRO A 112 -5.74 -11.43 0.98
CA PRO A 112 -5.32 -12.83 1.01
C PRO A 112 -6.15 -13.71 0.05
N VAL A 113 -6.43 -13.22 -1.17
CA VAL A 113 -7.25 -13.88 -2.20
C VAL A 113 -6.47 -14.15 -3.48
N GLU A 114 -5.16 -14.07 -3.43
CA GLU A 114 -4.27 -14.13 -4.58
C GLU A 114 -4.31 -15.45 -5.37
N GLN A 115 -4.75 -16.55 -4.75
CA GLN A 115 -4.92 -17.85 -5.42
C GLN A 115 -6.25 -18.01 -6.13
N MET A 116 -7.19 -17.08 -5.93
CA MET A 116 -8.47 -17.04 -6.67
C MET A 116 -8.27 -16.29 -7.99
N GLU A 117 -9.05 -16.62 -9.02
CA GLU A 117 -9.13 -15.73 -10.17
C GLU A 117 -9.73 -14.39 -9.75
N PHE A 118 -9.40 -13.31 -10.45
CA PHE A 118 -9.85 -11.98 -10.04
C PHE A 118 -11.37 -11.87 -10.04
N GLU A 119 -12.01 -12.43 -11.06
CA GLU A 119 -13.46 -12.42 -11.25
C GLU A 119 -14.22 -13.26 -10.22
N ASP A 120 -13.55 -14.22 -9.55
CA ASP A 120 -14.12 -15.07 -8.50
C ASP A 120 -14.10 -14.41 -7.12
N VAL A 121 -13.43 -13.26 -6.99
CA VAL A 121 -13.38 -12.49 -5.73
C VAL A 121 -14.72 -11.76 -5.53
N ASP A 122 -15.38 -11.97 -4.40
CA ASP A 122 -16.74 -11.48 -4.11
C ASP A 122 -16.91 -9.96 -4.26
N TYR A 123 -15.86 -9.18 -3.99
CA TYR A 123 -15.85 -7.71 -4.15
C TYR A 123 -15.19 -7.23 -5.46
N TRP A 124 -14.90 -8.12 -6.42
CA TRP A 124 -14.18 -7.74 -7.64
C TRP A 124 -14.87 -6.61 -8.43
N LYS A 125 -16.19 -6.70 -8.60
CA LYS A 125 -16.94 -5.67 -9.33
C LYS A 125 -16.84 -4.30 -8.66
N GLU A 126 -16.99 -4.24 -7.33
CA GLU A 126 -16.84 -3.02 -6.56
C GLU A 126 -15.42 -2.47 -6.67
N LEU A 127 -14.40 -3.34 -6.61
CA LEU A 127 -13.02 -2.93 -6.79
C LEU A 127 -12.77 -2.35 -8.20
N CYS A 128 -13.34 -2.93 -9.25
CA CYS A 128 -13.28 -2.38 -10.60
C CYS A 128 -13.90 -0.96 -10.67
N GLU A 129 -15.07 -0.76 -10.04
CA GLU A 129 -15.70 0.56 -9.97
C GLU A 129 -14.83 1.58 -9.24
N VAL A 130 -14.17 1.19 -8.14
CA VAL A 130 -13.21 2.05 -7.43
C VAL A 130 -12.00 2.36 -8.30
N MET A 131 -11.47 1.39 -9.03
CA MET A 131 -10.32 1.62 -9.94
C MET A 131 -10.69 2.54 -11.10
N ASP A 132 -11.88 2.41 -11.71
CA ASP A 132 -12.36 3.35 -12.73
C ASP A 132 -12.55 4.76 -12.17
N TRP A 133 -13.21 4.86 -11.01
CA TRP A 133 -13.40 6.13 -10.30
C TRP A 133 -12.05 6.79 -9.97
N SER A 134 -11.05 6.02 -9.61
CA SER A 134 -9.73 6.56 -9.26
C SER A 134 -9.06 7.28 -10.43
N LEU A 135 -9.33 6.87 -11.67
CA LEU A 135 -8.77 7.52 -12.87
C LEU A 135 -9.29 8.96 -13.09
N THR A 136 -10.43 9.30 -12.53
CA THR A 136 -11.09 10.61 -12.72
C THR A 136 -11.19 11.46 -11.46
N ASN A 137 -11.18 10.82 -10.29
CA ASN A 137 -11.46 11.45 -9.01
C ASN A 137 -10.26 11.46 -8.05
N VAL A 138 -9.19 10.75 -8.37
CA VAL A 138 -7.98 10.67 -7.55
C VAL A 138 -6.78 11.14 -8.37
N PHE A 139 -5.91 11.96 -7.76
CA PHE A 139 -4.72 12.39 -8.48
C PHE A 139 -3.71 11.26 -8.62
N SER A 140 -3.33 10.60 -7.53
CA SER A 140 -2.37 9.49 -7.58
C SER A 140 -2.86 8.26 -6.81
N THR A 141 -2.73 7.05 -7.41
CA THR A 141 -3.14 5.79 -6.79
C THR A 141 -1.94 4.87 -6.56
N PHE A 142 -1.83 4.35 -5.33
CA PHE A 142 -0.77 3.47 -4.87
C PHE A 142 -1.36 2.10 -4.52
N HIS A 143 -1.02 1.08 -5.33
CA HIS A 143 -1.52 -0.27 -5.18
C HIS A 143 -0.47 -1.15 -4.49
N ILE A 144 -0.87 -1.99 -3.53
CA ILE A 144 0.05 -2.84 -2.74
C ILE A 144 -0.29 -4.32 -2.95
N CYS A 145 0.71 -5.14 -3.18
CA CYS A 145 0.69 -6.60 -3.26
C CYS A 145 -0.40 -7.13 -4.23
N TRP A 146 -1.43 -7.81 -3.72
CA TRP A 146 -2.55 -8.27 -4.54
C TRP A 146 -3.30 -7.08 -5.18
N GLY A 147 -3.45 -5.98 -4.50
CA GLY A 147 -4.00 -4.75 -5.09
C GLY A 147 -3.19 -4.26 -6.28
N ALA A 148 -1.85 -4.41 -6.25
CA ALA A 148 -0.99 -4.10 -7.40
C ALA A 148 -1.23 -5.05 -8.58
N GLN A 149 -1.37 -6.35 -8.31
CA GLN A 149 -1.71 -7.33 -9.35
C GLN A 149 -3.11 -7.07 -9.94
N ALA A 150 -4.08 -6.74 -9.09
CA ALA A 150 -5.45 -6.40 -9.51
C ALA A 150 -5.47 -5.15 -10.40
N GLY A 151 -4.75 -4.09 -10.02
CA GLY A 151 -4.64 -2.87 -10.82
C GLY A 151 -3.94 -3.09 -12.17
N LEU A 152 -2.82 -3.84 -12.18
CA LEU A 152 -2.12 -4.19 -13.42
C LEU A 152 -3.00 -5.05 -14.36
N TYR A 153 -3.76 -5.99 -13.80
CA TYR A 153 -4.70 -6.79 -14.56
C TYR A 153 -5.85 -5.95 -15.12
N TYR A 154 -6.50 -5.17 -14.28
CA TYR A 154 -7.68 -4.41 -14.67
C TYR A 154 -7.36 -3.32 -15.70
N HIS A 155 -6.36 -2.51 -15.43
CA HIS A 155 -6.03 -1.38 -16.30
C HIS A 155 -5.28 -1.80 -17.57
N TYR A 156 -4.38 -2.79 -17.47
CA TYR A 156 -3.45 -3.13 -18.56
C TYR A 156 -3.59 -4.55 -19.10
N GLY A 157 -4.42 -5.40 -18.49
CA GLY A 157 -4.59 -6.79 -18.89
C GLY A 157 -3.39 -7.68 -18.57
N ILE A 158 -2.51 -7.25 -17.64
CA ILE A 158 -1.33 -8.02 -17.22
C ILE A 158 -1.76 -9.12 -16.25
N PRO A 159 -1.60 -10.41 -16.62
CA PRO A 159 -2.05 -11.51 -15.78
C PRO A 159 -1.14 -11.75 -14.57
N LYS A 160 -1.66 -12.40 -13.55
CA LYS A 160 -0.85 -12.99 -12.48
C LYS A 160 -0.54 -14.46 -12.78
N TYR A 161 0.58 -14.94 -12.27
CA TYR A 161 1.04 -16.31 -12.42
C TYR A 161 1.26 -16.96 -11.07
N GLY A 162 0.82 -18.22 -10.91
CA GLY A 162 1.07 -18.98 -9.70
C GLY A 162 2.55 -19.32 -9.51
N LEU A 163 3.07 -19.15 -8.33
CA LEU A 163 4.41 -19.57 -7.94
C LEU A 163 4.40 -21.04 -7.51
N LYS A 164 5.48 -21.75 -7.77
CA LYS A 164 5.66 -23.14 -7.31
C LYS A 164 5.72 -23.25 -5.78
N GLU A 165 6.27 -22.23 -5.14
CA GLU A 165 6.41 -22.09 -3.70
C GLU A 165 6.07 -20.66 -3.31
N LYS A 166 5.57 -20.47 -2.09
CA LYS A 166 5.30 -19.14 -1.54
C LYS A 166 6.56 -18.29 -1.54
N MET A 167 6.52 -17.12 -2.15
CA MET A 167 7.54 -16.09 -2.01
C MET A 167 7.39 -15.46 -0.62
N PHE A 168 8.22 -15.92 0.33
CA PHE A 168 8.04 -15.61 1.74
C PHE A 168 9.37 -15.23 2.41
N GLY A 169 9.51 -13.98 2.82
CA GLY A 169 10.74 -13.48 3.42
C GLY A 169 11.09 -12.05 3.03
N VAL A 170 12.35 -11.68 3.23
CA VAL A 170 12.91 -10.35 2.97
C VAL A 170 13.96 -10.47 1.87
N PHE A 171 13.66 -9.92 0.71
CA PHE A 171 14.45 -10.12 -0.50
C PHE A 171 15.23 -8.86 -0.87
N PRO A 172 16.46 -9.01 -1.42
CA PRO A 172 17.22 -7.88 -1.96
C PRO A 172 16.64 -7.41 -3.28
N HIS A 173 16.58 -6.10 -3.44
CA HIS A 173 16.09 -5.41 -4.64
C HIS A 173 17.13 -4.44 -5.16
N VAL A 174 17.04 -4.09 -6.44
CA VAL A 174 17.85 -3.09 -7.12
C VAL A 174 16.96 -2.05 -7.79
N ILE A 175 17.48 -0.83 -7.94
CA ILE A 175 16.84 0.24 -8.67
C ILE A 175 17.13 0.06 -10.17
N GLU A 176 16.08 0.17 -11.00
CA GLU A 176 16.23 0.18 -12.47
C GLU A 176 16.14 1.61 -13.04
N MET A 177 15.39 2.49 -12.35
CA MET A 177 15.22 3.88 -12.76
C MET A 177 15.65 4.85 -11.64
N PRO A 178 16.95 5.12 -11.49
CA PRO A 178 17.50 5.83 -10.32
C PRO A 178 17.04 7.29 -10.18
N TYR A 179 16.58 7.90 -11.27
CA TYR A 179 16.11 9.29 -11.28
C TYR A 179 14.60 9.46 -11.12
N HIS A 180 13.86 8.34 -11.01
CA HIS A 180 12.42 8.41 -10.79
C HIS A 180 12.11 8.95 -9.40
N PRO A 181 11.16 9.94 -9.26
CA PRO A 181 10.87 10.60 -7.98
C PRO A 181 10.55 9.65 -6.83
N LEU A 182 9.81 8.56 -7.10
CA LEU A 182 9.39 7.60 -6.08
C LEU A 182 10.56 6.90 -5.37
N VAL A 183 11.65 6.64 -6.08
CA VAL A 183 12.84 5.93 -5.54
C VAL A 183 13.99 6.87 -5.18
N ARG A 184 13.74 8.18 -5.20
CA ARG A 184 14.75 9.17 -4.85
C ARG A 184 15.33 8.92 -3.45
N GLY A 185 16.65 8.85 -3.37
CA GLY A 185 17.39 8.63 -2.13
C GLY A 185 17.46 7.17 -1.67
N PHE A 186 16.96 6.22 -2.48
CA PHE A 186 17.18 4.80 -2.21
C PHE A 186 18.65 4.43 -2.42
N ASP A 187 19.13 3.48 -1.65
CA ASP A 187 20.40 2.80 -1.92
C ASP A 187 20.27 1.94 -3.18
N GLU A 188 21.39 1.69 -3.88
CA GLU A 188 21.42 0.80 -5.06
C GLU A 188 20.85 -0.59 -4.77
N LYS A 189 21.03 -1.06 -3.52
CA LYS A 189 20.46 -2.32 -3.02
C LYS A 189 19.69 -2.06 -1.73
N PHE A 190 18.49 -2.55 -1.68
CA PHE A 190 17.61 -2.43 -0.52
C PHE A 190 16.80 -3.71 -0.33
N PHE A 191 16.13 -3.82 0.80
CA PHE A 191 15.41 -5.03 1.17
C PHE A 191 13.90 -4.76 1.24
N VAL A 192 13.11 -5.75 0.81
CA VAL A 192 11.64 -5.68 0.83
C VAL A 192 11.06 -7.01 1.31
N PRO A 193 10.09 -6.97 2.24
CA PRO A 193 9.30 -8.14 2.61
C PRO A 193 8.34 -8.56 1.50
N HIS A 194 8.22 -9.87 1.29
CA HIS A 194 7.20 -10.47 0.44
C HIS A 194 6.50 -11.62 1.16
N SER A 195 5.20 -11.75 0.92
CA SER A 195 4.39 -12.88 1.35
C SER A 195 3.30 -13.10 0.30
N ARG A 196 3.58 -13.89 -0.74
CA ARG A 196 2.67 -14.08 -1.87
C ARG A 196 2.85 -15.43 -2.56
N HIS A 197 1.77 -15.94 -3.16
CA HIS A 197 1.73 -17.17 -3.94
C HIS A 197 1.67 -16.92 -5.45
N THR A 198 1.60 -15.65 -5.86
CA THR A 198 1.51 -15.25 -7.27
C THR A 198 2.52 -14.16 -7.61
N GLU A 199 2.78 -13.96 -8.89
CA GLU A 199 3.64 -12.91 -9.42
C GLU A 199 3.08 -12.30 -10.70
N VAL A 200 3.56 -11.11 -11.06
CA VAL A 200 3.50 -10.55 -12.41
C VAL A 200 4.85 -10.68 -13.07
N ARG A 201 4.87 -10.87 -14.39
CA ARG A 201 6.13 -11.08 -15.12
C ARG A 201 6.60 -9.81 -15.81
N ARG A 202 7.91 -9.63 -15.81
CA ARG A 202 8.59 -8.53 -16.49
C ARG A 202 8.18 -8.42 -17.95
N GLU A 203 8.16 -9.56 -18.64
CA GLU A 203 7.89 -9.63 -20.07
C GLU A 203 6.49 -9.13 -20.45
N ASP A 204 5.52 -9.22 -19.53
CA ASP A 204 4.18 -8.72 -19.75
C ASP A 204 4.09 -7.21 -19.48
N ILE A 205 4.81 -6.72 -18.48
CA ILE A 205 4.88 -5.29 -18.17
C ILE A 205 5.60 -4.52 -19.30
N GLU A 206 6.72 -5.05 -19.81
CA GLU A 206 7.52 -4.43 -20.88
C GLU A 206 6.79 -4.34 -22.23
N LYS A 207 5.70 -5.09 -22.43
CA LYS A 207 4.84 -4.93 -23.61
C LYS A 207 4.00 -3.66 -23.58
N ILE A 208 3.79 -3.09 -22.40
CA ILE A 208 2.95 -1.90 -22.20
C ILE A 208 3.86 -0.67 -22.20
N SER A 209 3.80 0.10 -23.26
CA SER A 209 4.70 1.24 -23.48
C SER A 209 4.56 2.36 -22.46
N SER A 210 3.42 2.45 -21.77
CA SER A 210 3.13 3.45 -20.75
C SER A 210 3.59 3.05 -19.35
N LEU A 211 4.10 1.81 -19.15
CA LEU A 211 4.60 1.34 -17.86
C LEU A 211 6.13 1.32 -17.81
N GLU A 212 6.65 1.51 -16.61
CA GLU A 212 8.08 1.48 -16.29
C GLU A 212 8.33 0.63 -15.05
N ILE A 213 9.32 -0.27 -15.12
CA ILE A 213 9.78 -1.04 -13.94
C ILE A 213 10.82 -0.19 -13.21
N LEU A 214 10.46 0.27 -12.01
CA LEU A 214 11.32 1.16 -11.22
C LEU A 214 12.32 0.36 -10.37
N THR A 215 11.90 -0.79 -9.87
CA THR A 215 12.74 -1.65 -9.04
C THR A 215 12.39 -3.12 -9.23
N SER A 216 13.38 -3.99 -9.10
CA SER A 216 13.19 -5.44 -9.17
C SER A 216 14.17 -6.21 -8.31
N SER A 217 13.96 -7.52 -8.22
CA SER A 217 14.84 -8.47 -7.55
C SER A 217 15.15 -9.65 -8.45
N PRO A 218 16.40 -10.14 -8.47
CA PRO A 218 16.73 -11.37 -9.20
C PRO A 218 16.07 -12.61 -8.57
N ILE A 219 15.56 -12.50 -7.34
CA ILE A 219 14.93 -13.62 -6.60
C ILE A 219 13.41 -13.49 -6.58
N SER A 220 12.88 -12.31 -6.22
CA SER A 220 11.44 -12.10 -6.07
C SER A 220 10.78 -11.39 -7.26
N GLY A 221 11.52 -11.13 -8.35
CA GLY A 221 10.96 -10.55 -9.56
C GLY A 221 10.67 -9.04 -9.46
N VAL A 222 9.68 -8.57 -10.22
CA VAL A 222 9.32 -7.14 -10.29
C VAL A 222 8.77 -6.68 -8.95
N HIS A 223 9.18 -5.48 -8.51
CA HIS A 223 8.72 -4.92 -7.24
C HIS A 223 7.88 -3.65 -7.41
N ILE A 224 8.42 -2.61 -8.00
CA ILE A 224 7.67 -1.37 -8.25
C ILE A 224 7.52 -1.15 -9.73
N VAL A 225 6.29 -0.97 -10.17
CA VAL A 225 5.93 -0.52 -11.52
C VAL A 225 5.24 0.82 -11.38
N GLY A 226 5.61 1.80 -12.20
CA GLY A 226 4.96 3.09 -12.32
C GLY A 226 4.41 3.28 -13.72
N ASP A 227 3.36 4.07 -13.86
CA ASP A 227 2.98 4.60 -15.16
C ASP A 227 3.79 5.88 -15.48
N LYS A 228 3.98 6.19 -16.76
CA LYS A 228 4.75 7.37 -17.21
C LYS A 228 4.13 8.71 -16.81
N SER A 229 2.88 8.74 -16.40
CA SER A 229 2.27 9.94 -15.85
C SER A 229 2.66 10.20 -14.38
N HIS A 230 3.34 9.26 -13.73
CA HIS A 230 3.70 9.24 -12.31
C HIS A 230 2.48 9.32 -11.37
N ARG A 231 1.33 8.82 -11.83
CA ARG A 231 0.07 8.86 -11.07
C ARG A 231 -0.42 7.48 -10.63
N LEU A 232 0.01 6.38 -11.28
CA LEU A 232 -0.32 5.03 -10.90
C LEU A 232 0.93 4.25 -10.50
N PHE A 233 0.92 3.69 -9.30
CA PHE A 233 2.01 2.88 -8.77
C PHE A 233 1.52 1.51 -8.33
N PHE A 234 2.28 0.47 -8.68
CA PHE A 234 1.98 -0.92 -8.39
C PHE A 234 3.17 -1.56 -7.68
N VAL A 235 3.03 -1.80 -6.38
CA VAL A 235 4.10 -2.27 -5.50
C VAL A 235 3.78 -3.70 -5.06
N THR A 236 4.52 -4.68 -5.54
CA THR A 236 4.23 -6.11 -5.30
C THR A 236 4.68 -6.62 -3.94
N GLY A 237 5.58 -5.90 -3.26
CA GLY A 237 6.07 -6.22 -1.92
C GLY A 237 5.27 -5.53 -0.82
N HIS A 238 5.64 -5.83 0.42
CA HIS A 238 4.98 -5.34 1.63
C HIS A 238 5.93 -4.43 2.44
N SER A 239 6.25 -3.26 1.90
CA SER A 239 7.10 -2.30 2.60
C SER A 239 6.49 -1.78 3.92
N GLU A 240 5.17 -1.87 4.06
CA GLU A 240 4.41 -1.47 5.25
C GLU A 240 4.55 -2.44 6.44
N TYR A 241 5.01 -3.66 6.23
CA TYR A 241 5.07 -4.69 7.27
C TYR A 241 5.94 -4.28 8.46
N ASP A 242 5.45 -4.60 9.66
CA ASP A 242 6.20 -4.51 10.90
C ASP A 242 7.27 -5.59 11.01
N ARG A 243 8.22 -5.37 11.93
CA ARG A 243 9.31 -6.33 12.20
C ARG A 243 8.81 -7.75 12.38
N PHE A 244 7.68 -7.94 13.04
CA PHE A 244 7.19 -9.26 13.45
C PHE A 244 6.09 -9.83 12.55
N THR A 245 5.61 -9.11 11.54
CA THR A 245 4.49 -9.55 10.69
C THR A 245 4.76 -10.91 10.03
N LEU A 246 5.92 -11.11 9.41
CA LEU A 246 6.27 -12.40 8.79
C LEU A 246 6.50 -13.51 9.83
N ARG A 247 7.02 -13.19 11.03
CA ARG A 247 7.14 -14.17 12.12
C ARG A 247 5.77 -14.65 12.57
N ASP A 248 4.86 -13.73 12.80
CA ASP A 248 3.52 -14.06 13.30
C ASP A 248 2.72 -14.84 12.24
N GLU A 249 2.94 -14.54 10.97
CA GLU A 249 2.41 -15.33 9.86
C GLU A 249 3.01 -16.74 9.83
N TYR A 250 4.34 -16.87 9.94
CA TYR A 250 5.04 -18.14 10.00
C TYR A 250 4.56 -19.00 11.18
N MET A 251 4.53 -18.43 12.38
CA MET A 251 4.10 -19.15 13.58
C MET A 251 2.64 -19.58 13.48
N ARG A 252 1.74 -18.72 13.01
CA ARG A 252 0.33 -19.04 12.78
C ARG A 252 0.16 -20.28 11.89
N ASP A 253 0.92 -20.34 10.79
CA ASP A 253 0.78 -21.41 9.80
C ASP A 253 1.53 -22.68 10.24
N TYR A 254 2.66 -22.53 10.92
CA TYR A 254 3.41 -23.62 11.54
C TYR A 254 2.57 -24.33 12.63
N ASP A 255 1.93 -23.57 13.53
CA ASP A 255 1.08 -24.10 14.61
C ASP A 255 -0.17 -24.83 14.08
N LYS A 256 -0.63 -24.46 12.86
CA LYS A 256 -1.70 -25.17 12.14
C LYS A 256 -1.22 -26.43 11.40
N GLY A 257 0.08 -26.74 11.43
CA GLY A 257 0.66 -27.85 10.68
C GLY A 257 0.66 -27.66 9.16
N LEU A 258 0.57 -26.42 8.68
CA LEU A 258 0.64 -26.12 7.26
C LEU A 258 2.09 -26.22 6.75
N PRO A 259 2.32 -26.63 5.49
CA PRO A 259 3.65 -26.74 4.90
C PRO A 259 4.21 -25.34 4.60
N ILE A 260 4.75 -24.67 5.62
CA ILE A 260 5.37 -23.36 5.49
C ILE A 260 6.88 -23.45 5.74
N LYS A 261 7.68 -22.78 4.89
CA LYS A 261 9.11 -22.60 5.09
C LYS A 261 9.36 -21.37 5.96
N LYS A 262 10.50 -21.34 6.67
CA LYS A 262 10.95 -20.13 7.35
C LYS A 262 11.07 -18.96 6.36
N PRO A 263 10.74 -17.74 6.76
CA PRO A 263 10.91 -16.57 5.88
C PRO A 263 12.39 -16.39 5.50
N TYR A 264 12.66 -16.27 4.21
CA TYR A 264 14.00 -16.06 3.67
C TYR A 264 14.64 -14.78 4.24
N ASN A 265 15.91 -14.85 4.61
CA ASN A 265 16.73 -13.70 5.05
C ASN A 265 16.05 -12.83 6.13
N TYR A 266 15.36 -13.46 7.08
CA TYR A 266 14.53 -12.76 8.06
C TYR A 266 15.01 -12.99 9.50
N PHE A 267 15.23 -14.25 9.91
CA PHE A 267 15.76 -14.55 11.22
C PHE A 267 17.29 -14.58 11.20
N PRO A 268 17.97 -13.93 12.18
CA PRO A 268 19.41 -14.08 12.34
C PRO A 268 19.79 -15.57 12.48
N TYR A 269 20.75 -16.02 11.70
CA TYR A 269 21.24 -17.41 11.69
C TYR A 269 20.13 -18.48 11.49
N ASP A 270 19.03 -18.11 10.83
CA ASP A 270 17.85 -18.96 10.67
C ASP A 270 17.22 -19.43 12.00
N ASP A 271 17.51 -18.75 13.10
CA ASP A 271 17.00 -19.05 14.43
C ASP A 271 15.72 -18.27 14.73
N VAL A 272 14.58 -18.99 14.77
CA VAL A 272 13.26 -18.40 15.07
C VAL A 272 13.13 -17.83 16.49
N GLY A 273 14.04 -18.21 17.39
CA GLY A 273 14.13 -17.64 18.75
C GLY A 273 14.77 -16.26 18.80
N GLN A 274 15.42 -15.82 17.71
CA GLN A 274 16.03 -14.51 17.63
C GLN A 274 15.05 -13.47 17.10
N PRO A 275 15.16 -12.20 17.58
CA PRO A 275 14.40 -11.10 16.98
C PRO A 275 14.73 -10.96 15.49
N PRO A 276 13.72 -10.88 14.61
CA PRO A 276 13.97 -10.73 13.17
C PRO A 276 14.73 -9.46 12.81
N HIS A 277 15.43 -9.49 11.67
CA HIS A 277 15.98 -8.27 11.08
C HIS A 277 14.85 -7.30 10.73
N PHE A 278 15.13 -5.99 10.77
CA PHE A 278 14.22 -4.93 10.33
C PHE A 278 14.97 -3.95 9.43
N ASN A 279 15.39 -4.43 8.27
CA ASN A 279 16.29 -3.74 7.36
C ASN A 279 15.62 -3.12 6.12
N TRP A 280 14.26 -3.09 6.08
CA TRP A 280 13.48 -2.44 5.01
C TRP A 280 12.83 -1.12 5.43
N ARG A 281 12.81 -0.80 6.74
CA ARG A 281 12.09 0.36 7.29
C ARG A 281 12.50 1.70 6.68
N CYS A 282 13.79 1.92 6.44
CA CYS A 282 14.28 3.18 5.89
C CYS A 282 13.70 3.43 4.49
N HIS A 283 13.82 2.45 3.59
CA HIS A 283 13.32 2.54 2.21
C HIS A 283 11.79 2.60 2.16
N ALA A 284 11.09 1.89 3.05
CA ALA A 284 9.64 1.99 3.19
C ALA A 284 9.20 3.43 3.53
N ASN A 285 9.79 4.03 4.56
CA ASN A 285 9.50 5.42 4.92
C ASN A 285 9.83 6.38 3.78
N MET A 286 10.98 6.19 3.12
CA MET A 286 11.39 7.04 2.01
C MET A 286 10.43 6.93 0.82
N MET A 287 10.00 5.71 0.45
CA MET A 287 9.04 5.49 -0.63
C MET A 287 7.72 6.23 -0.39
N PHE A 288 7.13 6.07 0.79
CA PHE A 288 5.87 6.74 1.13
C PHE A 288 6.05 8.26 1.23
N SER A 289 7.15 8.75 1.82
CA SER A 289 7.45 10.19 1.84
C SER A 289 7.65 10.76 0.44
N ASN A 290 8.33 10.03 -0.45
CA ASN A 290 8.50 10.43 -1.85
C ASN A 290 7.17 10.45 -2.59
N TRP A 291 6.32 9.44 -2.40
CA TRP A 291 5.00 9.42 -3.00
C TRP A 291 4.15 10.62 -2.55
N VAL A 292 4.05 10.84 -1.24
CA VAL A 292 3.28 11.98 -0.70
C VAL A 292 3.83 13.33 -1.20
N ASN A 293 5.17 13.50 -1.20
CA ASN A 293 5.78 14.77 -1.53
C ASN A 293 5.85 15.02 -3.05
N TYR A 294 6.42 14.09 -3.81
CA TYR A 294 6.75 14.31 -5.22
C TYR A 294 5.66 13.85 -6.19
N CYS A 295 4.92 12.80 -5.84
CA CYS A 295 3.90 12.23 -6.74
C CYS A 295 2.48 12.68 -6.38
N VAL A 296 2.28 13.30 -5.20
CA VAL A 296 0.99 13.83 -4.77
C VAL A 296 1.07 15.34 -4.57
N TYR A 297 1.74 15.79 -3.51
CA TYR A 297 1.68 17.20 -3.07
C TYR A 297 2.15 18.20 -4.14
N GLN A 298 3.26 17.94 -4.82
CA GLN A 298 3.84 18.88 -5.79
C GLN A 298 3.08 18.92 -7.11
N GLU A 299 2.34 17.88 -7.45
CA GLU A 299 1.71 17.70 -8.76
C GLU A 299 0.18 17.87 -8.71
N THR A 300 -0.45 17.66 -7.56
CA THR A 300 -1.91 17.80 -7.43
C THR A 300 -2.33 19.25 -7.54
N PRO A 301 -3.35 19.58 -8.36
CA PRO A 301 -3.88 20.93 -8.42
C PRO A 301 -4.46 21.35 -7.07
N TYR A 302 -4.25 22.61 -6.67
CA TYR A 302 -4.76 23.14 -5.40
C TYR A 302 -6.29 22.97 -5.26
N ASP A 303 -7.01 23.21 -6.36
CA ASP A 303 -8.44 22.91 -6.46
C ASP A 303 -8.62 21.56 -7.19
N LEU A 304 -9.06 20.55 -6.44
CA LEU A 304 -9.35 19.22 -7.00
C LEU A 304 -10.47 19.26 -8.06
N GLY A 305 -11.24 20.35 -8.17
CA GLY A 305 -12.16 20.58 -9.27
C GLY A 305 -11.48 20.57 -10.65
N ASN A 306 -10.20 20.92 -10.70
CA ASN A 306 -9.38 20.98 -11.92
C ASN A 306 -8.62 19.68 -12.20
N LEU A 307 -8.94 18.57 -11.52
CA LEU A 307 -8.27 17.30 -11.72
C LEU A 307 -8.54 16.75 -13.13
N GLU A 308 -7.46 16.50 -13.87
CA GLU A 308 -7.55 15.85 -15.18
C GLU A 308 -7.57 14.32 -15.05
N PRO A 309 -8.43 13.63 -15.84
CA PRO A 309 -8.48 12.17 -15.83
C PRO A 309 -7.15 11.52 -16.26
N ILE A 310 -6.81 10.40 -15.63
CA ILE A 310 -5.70 9.55 -16.06
C ILE A 310 -6.14 8.76 -17.30
N LYS A 311 -5.32 8.78 -18.35
CA LYS A 311 -5.53 8.00 -19.56
C LYS A 311 -4.71 6.72 -19.51
N ILE A 312 -5.37 5.58 -19.59
CA ILE A 312 -4.71 4.28 -19.67
C ILE A 312 -4.30 4.03 -21.13
N GLU A 313 -3.00 3.95 -21.38
CA GLU A 313 -2.42 3.59 -22.67
C GLU A 313 -1.88 2.15 -22.58
N LYS A 314 -2.42 1.27 -23.43
CA LYS A 314 -2.06 -0.16 -23.49
C LYS A 314 -1.02 -0.44 -24.55
#